data_eab0d6ce7e291eaadb29e742060adfaf
#
_entry.id   eab0d6ce7e291eaadb29e742060adfaf
#
_cell.length_a   1.000
_cell.length_b   1.000
_cell.length_c   1.000
_cell.angle_alpha   90.00
_cell.angle_beta   90.00
_cell.angle_gamma   90.00
#
_symmetry.space_group_name_H-M   'P 1'
#
loop_
_entity.id
_entity.type
_entity.pdbx_description
1 polymer ?
#
loop_
_entity_poly.entity_id
_entity_poly.type
_entity_poly.pdbx_seq_one_letter_code
_entity_poly.pdbx_strand_id
1 'polypeptide(L)'
;MFLVRDVMYCKPGKVRAMTEKFLAMNKIGERSGMPKMRVMTDLCAERYWTVVAEMEVPDLTAWQQMMSNPPGSEADMKEFEKIMKDYHDLVDTGKREIYKIEG
;
A
#
# COMPACT_ATOMS: atom_id res chain seq x y z
N MET A 1 17.15 -4.36 -6.75
CA MET A 1 16.01 -4.15 -5.83
C MET A 1 15.49 -2.73 -5.93
N PHE A 2 14.20 -2.60 -5.92
CA PHE A 2 13.52 -1.30 -5.95
C PHE A 2 12.58 -1.20 -4.77
N LEU A 3 12.43 0.01 -4.24
CA LEU A 3 11.46 0.32 -3.20
C LEU A 3 10.27 1.03 -3.87
N VAL A 4 9.08 0.48 -3.71
CA VAL A 4 7.84 1.13 -4.16
C VAL A 4 7.15 1.68 -2.93
N ARG A 5 6.92 2.98 -2.92
CA ARG A 5 6.32 3.70 -1.79
C ARG A 5 5.04 4.39 -2.22
N ASP A 6 3.94 4.04 -1.58
CA ASP A 6 2.68 4.73 -1.75
C ASP A 6 2.46 5.65 -0.55
N VAL A 7 2.28 6.93 -0.81
CA VAL A 7 2.07 7.94 0.22
C VAL A 7 0.64 8.45 0.12
N MET A 8 -0.13 8.30 1.18
CA MET A 8 -1.52 8.75 1.23
C MET A 8 -1.63 9.93 2.18
N TYR A 9 -2.11 11.06 1.66
CA TYR A 9 -2.40 12.23 2.46
C TYR A 9 -3.87 12.18 2.84
N CYS A 10 -4.12 11.79 4.09
CA CYS A 10 -5.47 11.55 4.58
C CYS A 10 -6.16 12.82 5.03
N LYS A 11 -7.47 12.78 5.09
CA LYS A 11 -8.26 13.81 5.75
C LYS A 11 -8.01 13.75 7.25
N PRO A 12 -8.13 14.89 7.97
CA PRO A 12 -7.94 14.91 9.42
C PRO A 12 -8.79 13.85 10.13
N GLY A 13 -8.15 13.11 11.02
CA GLY A 13 -8.80 12.05 11.78
C GLY A 13 -9.01 10.74 11.06
N LYS A 14 -8.55 10.59 9.79
CA LYS A 14 -8.78 9.39 8.99
C LYS A 14 -7.56 8.48 8.84
N VAL A 15 -6.45 8.82 9.48
CA VAL A 15 -5.20 8.04 9.40
C VAL A 15 -5.40 6.61 9.91
N ARG A 16 -6.08 6.44 11.04
CA ARG A 16 -6.29 5.10 11.61
C ARG A 16 -7.09 4.21 10.67
N ALA A 17 -8.17 4.73 10.09
CA ALA A 17 -8.99 3.96 9.16
C ALA A 17 -8.20 3.54 7.91
N MET A 18 -7.36 4.44 7.37
CA MET A 18 -6.53 4.11 6.21
C MET A 18 -5.43 3.11 6.57
N THR A 19 -4.81 3.28 7.72
CA THR A 19 -3.78 2.35 8.22
C THR A 19 -4.35 0.94 8.36
N GLU A 20 -5.54 0.80 8.92
CA GLU A 20 -6.19 -0.51 9.08
C GLU A 20 -6.47 -1.18 7.74
N LYS A 21 -6.84 -0.41 6.72
CA LYS A 21 -7.01 -0.94 5.37
C LYS A 21 -5.69 -1.51 4.83
N PHE A 22 -4.60 -0.78 4.94
CA PHE A 22 -3.29 -1.27 4.49
C PHE A 22 -2.83 -2.50 5.27
N LEU A 23 -3.03 -2.53 6.58
CA LEU A 23 -2.67 -3.69 7.39
C LEU A 23 -3.48 -4.94 7.00
N ALA A 24 -4.76 -4.76 6.72
CA ALA A 24 -5.62 -5.86 6.25
C ALA A 24 -5.18 -6.35 4.86
N MET A 25 -4.84 -5.44 3.95
CA MET A 25 -4.31 -5.79 2.63
C MET A 25 -3.00 -6.57 2.74
N ASN A 26 -2.14 -6.18 3.67
CA ASN A 26 -0.87 -6.85 3.88
C ASN A 26 -1.05 -8.32 4.30
N LYS A 27 -2.05 -8.61 5.12
CA LYS A 27 -2.37 -9.99 5.51
C LYS A 27 -2.78 -10.84 4.32
N ILE A 28 -3.61 -10.29 3.44
CA ILE A 28 -4.02 -10.98 2.21
C ILE A 28 -2.79 -11.20 1.32
N GLY A 29 -1.96 -10.19 1.16
CA GLY A 29 -0.75 -10.25 0.36
C GLY A 29 0.22 -11.33 0.84
N GLU A 30 0.43 -11.43 2.15
CA GLU A 30 1.31 -12.44 2.72
C GLU A 30 0.89 -13.86 2.34
N ARG A 31 -0.40 -14.19 2.49
CA ARG A 31 -0.89 -15.52 2.13
C ARG A 31 -0.97 -15.76 0.63
N SER A 32 -1.00 -14.70 -0.16
CA SER A 32 -1.06 -14.78 -1.63
C SER A 32 0.32 -14.77 -2.28
N GLY A 33 1.39 -14.62 -1.50
CA GLY A 33 2.76 -14.60 -2.02
C GLY A 33 3.25 -13.25 -2.50
N MET A 34 2.58 -12.17 -2.16
CA MET A 34 3.06 -10.81 -2.45
C MET A 34 4.17 -10.40 -1.49
N PRO A 35 5.05 -9.48 -1.91
CA PRO A 35 6.05 -8.92 -1.01
C PRO A 35 5.40 -8.30 0.21
N LYS A 36 6.06 -8.43 1.35
CA LYS A 36 5.60 -7.83 2.59
C LYS A 36 5.61 -6.30 2.46
N MET A 37 4.52 -5.69 2.87
CA MET A 37 4.38 -4.25 2.86
C MET A 37 4.60 -3.70 4.27
N ARG A 38 5.39 -2.65 4.37
CA ARG A 38 5.61 -1.94 5.62
C ARG A 38 4.70 -0.72 5.64
N VAL A 39 3.93 -0.56 6.70
CA VAL A 39 2.96 0.52 6.84
C VAL A 39 3.42 1.46 7.95
N MET A 40 3.48 2.74 7.65
CA MET A 40 3.99 3.75 8.57
C MET A 40 3.04 4.95 8.60
N THR A 41 2.99 5.62 9.74
CA THR A 41 2.24 6.87 9.89
C THR A 41 3.22 7.99 10.27
N ASP A 42 2.83 9.22 9.97
CA ASP A 42 3.71 10.35 10.24
C ASP A 42 3.90 10.60 11.74
N LEU A 43 5.13 10.72 12.14
CA LEU A 43 5.52 11.33 13.40
C LEU A 43 5.98 12.76 13.11
N CYS A 44 6.80 12.91 12.06
CA CYS A 44 7.22 14.18 11.52
C CYS A 44 7.44 14.00 10.02
N ALA A 45 6.60 14.60 9.20
CA ALA A 45 6.63 14.45 7.75
C ALA A 45 6.29 15.78 7.08
N GLU A 46 6.35 15.81 5.76
CA GLU A 46 6.03 17.00 4.98
C GLU A 46 4.61 17.50 5.24
N ARG A 47 3.67 16.57 5.44
CA ARG A 47 2.27 16.91 5.71
C ARG A 47 1.76 16.09 6.90
N TYR A 48 0.82 16.68 7.63
CA TYR A 48 0.10 15.95 8.66
C TYR A 48 -0.83 14.90 8.03
N TRP A 49 -1.22 13.92 8.82
CA TRP A 49 -2.19 12.88 8.44
C TRP A 49 -1.70 12.03 7.27
N THR A 50 -0.43 11.62 7.32
CA THR A 50 0.20 10.84 6.25
C THR A 50 0.28 9.37 6.63
N VAL A 51 -0.09 8.50 5.68
CA VAL A 51 0.12 7.05 5.78
C VAL A 51 1.00 6.63 4.62
N VAL A 52 2.05 5.89 4.91
CA VAL A 52 2.99 5.39 3.91
C VAL A 52 2.94 3.86 3.91
N ALA A 53 2.81 3.28 2.74
CA ALA A 53 2.94 1.84 2.55
C ALA A 53 4.06 1.60 1.55
N GLU A 54 5.06 0.79 1.92
CA GLU A 54 6.19 0.53 1.03
C GLU A 54 6.54 -0.95 0.98
N MET A 55 7.02 -1.38 -0.18
CA MET A 55 7.46 -2.75 -0.40
C MET A 55 8.71 -2.75 -1.27
N GLU A 56 9.56 -3.76 -1.08
CA GLU A 56 10.71 -4.01 -1.92
C GLU A 56 10.34 -5.02 -2.99
N VAL A 57 10.75 -4.76 -4.22
CA VAL A 57 10.51 -5.65 -5.35
C VAL A 57 11.82 -5.91 -6.11
N PRO A 58 12.00 -7.12 -6.67
CA PRO A 58 13.25 -7.46 -7.35
C PRO A 58 13.48 -6.64 -8.62
N ASP A 59 12.43 -6.39 -9.39
CA ASP A 59 12.50 -5.56 -10.60
C ASP A 59 11.13 -4.95 -10.90
N LEU A 60 11.13 -3.94 -11.77
CA LEU A 60 9.91 -3.20 -12.10
C LEU A 60 8.94 -3.98 -12.97
N THR A 61 9.44 -4.90 -13.79
CA THR A 61 8.58 -5.76 -14.60
C THR A 61 7.76 -6.69 -13.71
N ALA A 62 8.41 -7.31 -12.72
CA ALA A 62 7.73 -8.16 -11.75
C ALA A 62 6.67 -7.37 -10.98
N TRP A 63 6.98 -6.14 -10.59
CA TRP A 63 6.03 -5.28 -9.90
C TRP A 63 4.82 -4.95 -10.78
N GLN A 64 5.06 -4.57 -12.04
CA GLN A 64 3.97 -4.29 -12.98
C GLN A 64 3.06 -5.50 -13.20
N GLN A 65 3.66 -6.69 -13.30
CA GLN A 65 2.90 -7.93 -13.44
C GLN A 65 2.03 -8.19 -12.23
N MET A 66 2.56 -8.00 -11.04
CA MET A 66 1.78 -8.15 -9.80
C MET A 66 0.63 -7.16 -9.72
N MET A 67 0.82 -5.93 -10.17
CA MET A 67 -0.23 -4.91 -10.16
C MET A 67 -1.31 -5.18 -11.21
N SER A 68 -0.94 -5.72 -12.37
CA SER A 68 -1.87 -6.02 -13.46
C SER A 68 -2.61 -7.34 -13.25
N ASN A 69 -1.94 -8.32 -12.62
CA ASN A 69 -2.49 -9.66 -12.39
C ASN A 69 -2.04 -10.12 -10.99
N PRO A 70 -2.66 -9.61 -9.92
CA PRO A 70 -2.26 -9.93 -8.56
C PRO A 70 -2.33 -11.42 -8.28
N PRO A 71 -1.34 -11.99 -7.55
CA PRO A 71 -1.44 -13.37 -7.11
C PRO A 71 -2.54 -13.53 -6.07
N GLY A 72 -3.04 -14.75 -5.96
CA GLY A 72 -4.08 -15.08 -4.99
C GLY A 72 -5.34 -15.64 -5.66
N SER A 73 -6.26 -16.12 -4.83
CA SER A 73 -7.50 -16.69 -5.28
C SER A 73 -8.53 -15.61 -5.63
N GLU A 74 -9.62 -16.02 -6.29
CA GLU A 74 -10.75 -15.12 -6.54
C GLU A 74 -11.34 -14.60 -5.22
N ALA A 75 -11.37 -15.44 -4.18
CA ALA A 75 -11.84 -15.05 -2.86
C ALA A 75 -10.93 -13.96 -2.26
N ASP A 76 -9.61 -14.07 -2.43
CA ASP A 76 -8.66 -13.05 -1.99
C ASP A 76 -8.89 -11.72 -2.69
N MET A 77 -9.15 -11.75 -3.99
CA MET A 77 -9.43 -10.55 -4.77
C MET A 77 -10.71 -9.84 -4.30
N LYS A 78 -11.74 -10.61 -4.02
CA LYS A 78 -13.01 -10.05 -3.49
C LYS A 78 -12.82 -9.43 -2.12
N GLU A 79 -12.04 -10.07 -1.26
CA GLU A 79 -11.72 -9.54 0.07
C GLU A 79 -10.92 -8.25 -0.04
N PHE A 80 -9.96 -8.20 -0.95
CA PHE A 80 -9.17 -7.02 -1.23
C PHE A 80 -10.06 -5.85 -1.66
N GLU A 81 -10.96 -6.07 -2.61
CA GLU A 81 -11.91 -5.05 -3.08
C GLU A 81 -12.79 -4.55 -1.94
N LYS A 82 -13.26 -5.44 -1.08
CA LYS A 82 -14.07 -5.09 0.07
C LYS A 82 -13.31 -4.21 1.06
N ILE A 83 -12.05 -4.54 1.33
CA ILE A 83 -11.21 -3.76 2.23
C ILE A 83 -10.98 -2.34 1.68
N MET A 84 -10.70 -2.24 0.39
CA MET A 84 -10.38 -0.96 -0.25
C MET A 84 -11.60 -0.14 -0.64
N LYS A 85 -12.80 -0.68 -0.46
CA LYS A 85 -14.02 0.06 -0.75
C LYS A 85 -14.02 1.38 0.04
N ASP A 86 -14.37 2.46 -0.65
CA ASP A 86 -14.52 3.80 -0.07
C ASP A 86 -13.23 4.41 0.52
N TYR A 87 -12.04 3.88 0.17
CA TYR A 87 -10.80 4.47 0.67
C TYR A 87 -10.62 5.92 0.20
N HIS A 88 -11.20 6.29 -0.94
CA HIS A 88 -11.16 7.66 -1.44
C HIS A 88 -11.82 8.67 -0.47
N ASP A 89 -12.74 8.21 0.35
CA ASP A 89 -13.37 9.07 1.36
C ASP A 89 -12.43 9.42 2.50
N LEU A 90 -11.33 8.69 2.63
CA LEU A 90 -10.36 8.84 3.71
C LEU A 90 -9.18 9.74 3.33
N VAL A 91 -8.94 9.93 2.03
CA VAL A 91 -7.73 10.62 1.54
C VAL A 91 -8.10 11.84 0.71
N ASP A 92 -7.24 12.86 0.78
CA ASP A 92 -7.34 14.04 -0.10
C ASP A 92 -6.61 13.78 -1.39
N THR A 93 -5.40 13.23 -1.30
CA THR A 93 -4.55 12.93 -2.45
C THR A 93 -3.51 11.89 -2.05
N GLY A 94 -2.78 11.40 -3.02
CA GLY A 94 -1.70 10.48 -2.80
C GLY A 94 -0.66 10.59 -3.89
N LYS A 95 0.48 9.93 -3.66
CA LYS A 95 1.53 9.83 -4.67
C LYS A 95 2.23 8.48 -4.55
N ARG A 96 2.90 8.08 -5.63
CA ARG A 96 3.74 6.89 -5.64
C ARG A 96 5.16 7.31 -6.00
N GLU A 97 6.11 6.81 -5.23
CA GLU A 97 7.52 7.02 -5.47
C GLU A 97 8.19 5.65 -5.63
N ILE A 98 9.12 5.56 -6.57
CA ILE A 98 9.88 4.34 -6.79
C ILE A 98 11.36 4.70 -6.73
N TYR A 99 12.11 4.03 -5.86
CA TYR A 99 13.53 4.26 -5.68
C TYR A 99 14.32 3.01 -6.01
N LYS A 100 15.48 3.18 -6.62
CA LYS A 100 16.45 2.11 -6.77
C LYS A 100 17.25 2.01 -5.48
N ILE A 101 17.34 0.81 -4.92
CA ILE A 101 18.12 0.58 -3.71
C ILE A 101 19.58 0.41 -4.12
N GLU A 102 20.44 1.29 -3.63
CA GLU A 102 21.86 1.31 -3.97
C GLU A 102 22.75 0.54 -2.99
N GLY A 103 22.24 0.25 -1.82
CA GLY A 103 23.03 -0.48 -0.85
C GLY A 103 22.30 -0.94 0.38
#